data_42a350e80fda98150a558c770b23a04a
#
_entry.id   42a350e80fda98150a558c770b23a04a
#
_cell.length_a   1.000
_cell.length_b   1.000
_cell.length_c   1.000
_cell.angle_alpha   90.00
_cell.angle_beta   90.00
_cell.angle_gamma   90.00
#
_symmetry.space_group_name_H-M   'P 1'
#
loop_
_entity.id
_entity.type
_entity.pdbx_description
1 polymer ?
#
loop_
_entity_poly.entity_id
_entity_poly.type
_entity_poly.pdbx_seq_one_letter_code
_entity_poly.pdbx_strand_id
1 'polypeptide(L)'
;MEKVNLTEKFSQFSEHYSPKIAGELNGQMVKLVKFKGPFVWHHHDNEDELFYVVRGSFEMEFRDKTVTINEGEFIIVPRGVEHRPNAKEEVHVVLFEPGTTLNTGNVKNEMTIDNLGRV
;
A
#
# COMPACT_ATOMS: atom_id res chain seq x y z
N MET A 1 23.12 -6.25 6.04
CA MET A 1 22.67 -5.45 4.89
C MET A 1 22.53 -6.34 3.67
N GLU A 2 21.30 -6.70 3.42
CA GLU A 2 20.97 -7.64 2.36
C GLU A 2 20.14 -6.95 1.29
N LYS A 3 20.37 -7.32 0.03
CA LYS A 3 19.52 -6.84 -1.06
C LYS A 3 18.15 -7.53 -1.01
N VAL A 4 17.12 -6.82 -1.44
CA VAL A 4 15.76 -7.34 -1.54
C VAL A 4 15.41 -7.50 -3.01
N ASN A 5 15.01 -8.72 -3.40
CA ASN A 5 14.49 -9.00 -4.72
C ASN A 5 12.97 -8.95 -4.66
N LEU A 6 12.36 -7.96 -5.29
CA LEU A 6 10.91 -7.74 -5.20
C LEU A 6 10.11 -8.90 -5.76
N THR A 7 10.50 -9.44 -6.92
CA THR A 7 9.80 -10.58 -7.53
C THR A 7 9.76 -11.77 -6.58
N GLU A 8 10.91 -12.07 -5.96
CA GLU A 8 11.02 -13.17 -5.00
C GLU A 8 10.13 -12.92 -3.78
N LYS A 9 10.18 -11.71 -3.21
CA LYS A 9 9.39 -11.38 -2.02
C LYS A 9 7.89 -11.44 -2.29
N PHE A 10 7.43 -10.90 -3.41
CA PHE A 10 6.01 -10.99 -3.78
C PHE A 10 5.55 -12.43 -3.98
N SER A 11 6.43 -13.35 -4.36
CA SER A 11 6.08 -14.76 -4.51
C SER A 11 5.82 -15.48 -3.18
N GLN A 12 6.16 -14.86 -2.06
CA GLN A 12 6.08 -15.48 -0.73
C GLN A 12 4.71 -15.31 -0.06
N PHE A 13 3.81 -14.53 -0.63
CA PHE A 13 2.49 -14.32 -0.04
C PHE A 13 1.43 -14.15 -1.12
N SER A 14 0.17 -14.41 -0.77
CA SER A 14 -0.95 -14.34 -1.70
C SER A 14 -2.11 -13.46 -1.21
N GLU A 15 -2.10 -13.06 0.05
CA GLU A 15 -3.20 -12.27 0.63
C GLU A 15 -3.29 -10.90 -0.04
N HIS A 16 -4.51 -10.41 -0.20
CA HIS A 16 -4.78 -9.07 -0.73
C HIS A 16 -5.00 -8.09 0.41
N TYR A 17 -4.56 -6.86 0.21
CA TYR A 17 -4.67 -5.77 1.19
C TYR A 17 -4.06 -6.11 2.55
N SER A 18 -3.02 -6.93 2.54
CA SER A 18 -2.28 -7.35 3.72
C SER A 18 -0.79 -7.02 3.56
N PRO A 19 -0.38 -5.78 3.87
CA PRO A 19 0.99 -5.34 3.66
C PRO A 19 1.99 -6.18 4.47
N LYS A 20 3.14 -6.46 3.86
CA LYS A 20 4.26 -7.16 4.49
C LYS A 20 5.46 -6.24 4.57
N ILE A 21 6.10 -6.17 5.73
CA ILE A 21 7.29 -5.34 5.92
C ILE A 21 8.47 -6.00 5.23
N ALA A 22 9.09 -5.29 4.31
CA ALA A 22 10.28 -5.77 3.59
C ALA A 22 11.56 -5.06 4.02
N GLY A 23 11.46 -3.89 4.65
CA GLY A 23 12.61 -3.14 5.12
C GLY A 23 12.21 -1.91 5.90
N GLU A 24 13.18 -1.35 6.59
CA GLU A 24 13.01 -0.13 7.39
C GLU A 24 14.20 0.79 7.20
N LEU A 25 13.94 2.08 7.16
CA LEU A 25 14.99 3.10 7.13
C LEU A 25 14.46 4.41 7.72
N ASN A 26 15.21 4.97 8.70
CA ASN A 26 14.92 6.29 9.29
C ASN A 26 13.46 6.44 9.77
N GLY A 27 12.91 5.37 10.39
CA GLY A 27 11.53 5.41 10.87
C GLY A 27 10.48 5.16 9.80
N GLN A 28 10.90 5.03 8.53
CA GLN A 28 10.02 4.68 7.42
C GLN A 28 10.07 3.18 7.17
N MET A 29 9.00 2.64 6.62
CA MET A 29 8.95 1.23 6.23
C MET A 29 8.74 1.10 4.74
N VAL A 30 9.43 0.12 4.15
CA VAL A 30 9.14 -0.37 2.81
C VAL A 30 8.23 -1.59 3.00
N LYS A 31 7.00 -1.49 2.50
CA LYS A 31 6.02 -2.57 2.60
C LYS A 31 5.65 -3.06 1.21
N LEU A 32 5.40 -4.36 1.09
CA LEU A 32 4.92 -4.97 -0.14
C LEU A 32 3.47 -5.38 0.06
N VAL A 33 2.62 -5.06 -0.90
CA VAL A 33 1.20 -5.39 -0.80
C VAL A 33 0.64 -5.73 -2.17
N LYS A 34 -0.35 -6.62 -2.19
CA LYS A 34 -1.11 -6.95 -3.38
C LYS A 34 -2.52 -6.40 -3.20
N PHE A 35 -3.00 -5.69 -4.22
CA PHE A 35 -4.39 -5.21 -4.24
C PHE A 35 -5.18 -6.01 -5.26
N LYS A 36 -6.44 -6.27 -4.94
CA LYS A 36 -7.43 -6.77 -5.89
C LYS A 36 -8.82 -6.40 -5.36
N GLY A 37 -9.66 -5.82 -6.22
CA GLY A 37 -10.94 -5.27 -5.82
C GLY A 37 -10.79 -3.94 -5.09
N PRO A 38 -11.91 -3.37 -4.60
CA PRO A 38 -11.89 -2.11 -3.87
C PRO A 38 -11.46 -2.31 -2.42
N PHE A 39 -10.70 -1.35 -1.91
CA PHE A 39 -10.39 -1.24 -0.49
C PHE A 39 -11.45 -0.36 0.19
N VAL A 40 -11.24 -0.02 1.45
CA VAL A 40 -12.12 0.87 2.20
C VAL A 40 -11.72 2.33 1.98
N TRP A 41 -12.70 3.24 2.01
CA TRP A 41 -12.44 4.67 2.05
C TRP A 41 -11.83 5.02 3.40
N HIS A 42 -10.68 5.70 3.39
CA HIS A 42 -9.97 6.06 4.62
C HIS A 42 -9.01 7.21 4.38
N HIS A 43 -8.45 7.74 5.47
CA HIS A 43 -7.36 8.69 5.44
C HIS A 43 -6.42 8.41 6.61
N HIS A 44 -5.22 8.98 6.55
CA HIS A 44 -4.24 8.93 7.62
C HIS A 44 -4.04 10.34 8.15
N ASP A 45 -4.22 10.54 9.47
CA ASP A 45 -4.15 11.88 10.05
C ASP A 45 -2.73 12.44 10.07
N ASN A 46 -1.74 11.59 10.23
CA ASN A 46 -0.36 11.99 10.50
C ASN A 46 0.66 11.49 9.49
N GLU A 47 0.27 10.67 8.51
CA GLU A 47 1.22 10.06 7.60
C GLU A 47 0.90 10.37 6.15
N ASP A 48 1.95 10.74 5.40
CA ASP A 48 1.91 10.75 3.94
C ASP A 48 2.25 9.33 3.49
N GLU A 49 1.67 8.89 2.37
CA GLU A 49 1.86 7.54 1.85
C GLU A 49 2.30 7.56 0.40
N LEU A 50 3.39 6.85 0.07
CA LEU A 50 3.80 6.65 -1.30
C LEU A 50 3.39 5.25 -1.76
N PHE A 51 2.74 5.18 -2.93
CA PHE A 51 2.34 3.94 -3.59
C PHE A 51 3.09 3.84 -4.92
N TYR A 52 3.92 2.83 -5.08
CA TYR A 52 4.67 2.59 -6.31
C TYR A 52 4.23 1.24 -6.92
N VAL A 53 3.81 1.26 -8.19
CA VAL A 53 3.36 0.05 -8.88
C VAL A 53 4.55 -0.69 -9.49
N VAL A 54 4.79 -1.91 -9.01
CA VAL A 54 5.84 -2.79 -9.52
C VAL A 54 5.32 -3.59 -10.71
N ARG A 55 4.05 -4.03 -10.65
CA ARG A 55 3.45 -4.88 -11.69
C ARG A 55 1.95 -4.65 -11.72
N GLY A 56 1.40 -4.46 -12.91
CA GLY A 56 -0.01 -4.24 -13.11
C GLY A 56 -0.40 -2.77 -13.03
N SER A 57 -1.62 -2.49 -12.67
CA SER A 57 -2.12 -1.12 -12.50
C SER A 57 -3.29 -1.11 -11.52
N PHE A 58 -3.55 0.03 -10.91
CA PHE A 58 -4.73 0.23 -10.09
C PHE A 58 -5.21 1.67 -10.16
N GLU A 59 -6.42 1.89 -9.71
CA GLU A 59 -7.00 3.22 -9.62
C GLU A 59 -6.99 3.69 -8.18
N MET A 60 -6.41 4.87 -7.92
CA MET A 60 -6.55 5.55 -6.65
C MET A 60 -7.76 6.46 -6.75
N GLU A 61 -8.81 6.13 -5.99
CA GLU A 61 -10.04 6.91 -5.98
C GLU A 61 -9.97 7.96 -4.87
N PHE A 62 -10.21 9.20 -5.25
CA PHE A 62 -10.42 10.32 -4.34
C PHE A 62 -11.87 10.76 -4.48
N ARG A 63 -12.39 11.54 -3.53
CA ARG A 63 -13.79 11.94 -3.59
C ARG A 63 -14.13 12.79 -4.82
N ASP A 64 -13.16 13.53 -5.34
CA ASP A 64 -13.34 14.44 -6.47
C ASP A 64 -12.73 13.96 -7.79
N LYS A 65 -11.97 12.87 -7.76
CA LYS A 65 -11.30 12.36 -8.97
C LYS A 65 -10.79 10.93 -8.76
N THR A 66 -10.40 10.31 -9.87
CA THR A 66 -9.72 9.01 -9.87
C THR A 66 -8.44 9.14 -10.67
N VAL A 67 -7.34 8.58 -10.14
CA VAL A 67 -6.04 8.60 -10.80
C VAL A 67 -5.60 7.17 -11.04
N THR A 68 -5.28 6.83 -12.29
CA THR A 68 -4.74 5.51 -12.64
C THR A 68 -3.24 5.51 -12.43
N ILE A 69 -2.73 4.53 -11.69
CA ILE A 69 -1.30 4.35 -11.46
C ILE A 69 -0.87 3.09 -12.21
N ASN A 70 -0.01 3.25 -13.20
CA ASN A 70 0.46 2.15 -14.03
C ASN A 70 1.82 1.64 -13.55
N GLU A 71 2.23 0.51 -14.10
CA GLU A 71 3.53 -0.09 -13.81
C GLU A 71 4.66 0.94 -13.98
N GLY A 72 5.53 1.03 -12.98
CA GLY A 72 6.62 2.00 -12.98
C GLY A 72 6.27 3.40 -12.52
N GLU A 73 5.00 3.62 -12.13
CA GLU A 73 4.53 4.93 -11.65
C GLU A 73 4.29 4.89 -10.15
N PHE A 74 4.36 6.05 -9.51
CA PHE A 74 3.98 6.18 -8.10
C PHE A 74 3.11 7.40 -7.88
N ILE A 75 2.37 7.37 -6.78
CA ILE A 75 1.61 8.52 -6.29
C ILE A 75 1.90 8.70 -4.81
N ILE A 76 1.97 9.94 -4.35
CA ILE A 76 2.06 10.25 -2.93
C ILE A 76 0.71 10.82 -2.51
N VAL A 77 0.08 10.16 -1.54
CA VAL A 77 -1.18 10.63 -0.95
C VAL A 77 -0.82 11.37 0.33
N PRO A 78 -1.06 12.69 0.39
CA PRO A 78 -0.77 13.48 1.59
C PRO A 78 -1.66 13.06 2.75
N ARG A 79 -1.17 13.29 3.97
CA ARG A 79 -1.98 13.10 5.19
C ARG A 79 -3.31 13.85 5.09
N GLY A 80 -4.35 13.28 5.65
CA GLY A 80 -5.68 13.88 5.68
C GLY A 80 -6.50 13.71 4.41
N VAL A 81 -5.91 13.24 3.31
CA VAL A 81 -6.63 13.08 2.05
C VAL A 81 -7.34 11.73 2.02
N GLU A 82 -8.66 11.77 1.92
CA GLU A 82 -9.48 10.57 1.85
C GLU A 82 -9.31 9.86 0.50
N HIS A 83 -9.05 8.57 0.54
CA HIS A 83 -8.74 7.79 -0.65
C HIS A 83 -9.14 6.33 -0.51
N ARG A 84 -9.22 5.65 -1.66
CA ARG A 84 -9.51 4.23 -1.73
C ARG A 84 -8.82 3.61 -2.95
N PRO A 85 -7.86 2.69 -2.76
CA PRO A 85 -7.34 1.91 -3.88
C PRO A 85 -8.41 0.97 -4.43
N ASN A 86 -8.40 0.77 -5.74
CA ASN A 86 -9.30 -0.17 -6.40
C ASN A 86 -8.57 -0.80 -7.59
N ALA A 87 -8.39 -2.10 -7.56
CA ALA A 87 -7.67 -2.83 -8.59
C ALA A 87 -8.57 -3.87 -9.23
N LYS A 88 -8.77 -3.75 -10.55
CA LYS A 88 -9.58 -4.70 -11.32
C LYS A 88 -8.93 -6.08 -11.34
N GLU A 89 -7.63 -6.10 -11.61
CA GLU A 89 -6.79 -7.30 -11.56
C GLU A 89 -5.76 -7.14 -10.46
N GLU A 90 -5.14 -8.24 -10.02
CA GLU A 90 -4.12 -8.17 -8.99
C GLU A 90 -2.97 -7.25 -9.40
N VAL A 91 -2.58 -6.37 -8.50
CA VAL A 91 -1.47 -5.43 -8.69
C VAL A 91 -0.48 -5.59 -7.55
N HIS A 92 0.81 -5.48 -7.87
CA HIS A 92 1.90 -5.53 -6.89
C HIS A 92 2.39 -4.11 -6.60
N VAL A 93 2.31 -3.69 -5.35
CA VAL A 93 2.57 -2.31 -4.92
C VAL A 93 3.60 -2.29 -3.81
N VAL A 94 4.54 -1.36 -3.91
CA VAL A 94 5.45 -1.00 -2.82
C VAL A 94 4.88 0.23 -2.14
N LEU A 95 4.69 0.14 -0.82
CA LEU A 95 4.36 1.28 0.03
C LEU A 95 5.64 1.77 0.70
N PHE A 96 5.82 3.08 0.73
CA PHE A 96 6.88 3.72 1.51
C PHE A 96 6.21 4.75 2.41
N GLU A 97 6.29 4.53 3.71
CA GLU A 97 5.49 5.27 4.68
C GLU A 97 6.06 5.16 6.08
N PRO A 98 5.71 6.10 6.99
CA PRO A 98 6.12 5.98 8.39
C PRO A 98 5.68 4.66 9.01
N GLY A 99 6.49 4.12 9.91
CA GLY A 99 6.20 2.85 10.59
C GLY A 99 4.93 2.85 11.44
N THR A 100 4.40 4.04 11.74
CA THR A 100 3.18 4.21 12.53
C THR A 100 1.90 4.06 11.70
N THR A 101 2.00 3.91 10.38
CA THR A 101 0.85 3.90 9.48
C THR A 101 0.03 2.62 9.66
N LEU A 102 -1.25 2.76 10.00
CA LEU A 102 -2.21 1.65 10.04
C LEU A 102 -2.81 1.47 8.64
N ASN A 103 -2.93 0.24 8.16
CA ASN A 103 -3.36 -0.03 6.78
C ASN A 103 -4.73 0.56 6.42
N THR A 104 -5.66 0.60 7.35
CA THR A 104 -7.01 1.17 7.15
C THR A 104 -7.16 2.59 7.70
N GLY A 105 -6.05 3.23 8.10
CA GLY A 105 -6.04 4.62 8.58
C GLY A 105 -6.99 4.86 9.75
N ASN A 106 -7.94 5.77 9.55
CA ASN A 106 -8.92 6.18 10.56
C ASN A 106 -10.07 5.18 10.74
N VAL A 107 -10.14 4.14 9.89
CA VAL A 107 -11.22 3.15 9.93
C VAL A 107 -10.69 1.86 10.57
N LYS A 108 -11.47 1.27 11.48
CA LYS A 108 -11.16 -0.06 12.02
C LYS A 108 -12.30 -1.01 11.67
N ASN A 109 -11.96 -2.09 10.97
CA ASN A 109 -12.91 -3.11 10.56
C ASN A 109 -12.18 -4.45 10.35
N GLU A 110 -12.83 -5.42 9.71
CA GLU A 110 -12.25 -6.74 9.47
C GLU A 110 -11.01 -6.72 8.55
N MET A 111 -10.79 -5.64 7.81
CA MET A 111 -9.60 -5.49 6.94
C MET A 111 -8.40 -4.88 7.67
N THR A 112 -8.60 -4.40 8.91
CA THR A 112 -7.52 -3.78 9.68
C THR A 112 -6.52 -4.82 10.18
N ILE A 113 -5.22 -4.54 10.01
CA ILE A 113 -4.13 -5.40 10.46
C ILE A 113 -3.20 -4.59 11.35
N ASP A 114 -3.19 -4.89 12.65
CA ASP A 114 -2.36 -4.17 13.64
C ASP A 114 -0.90 -4.63 13.60
N ASN A 115 -0.66 -5.92 13.39
CA ASN A 115 0.68 -6.49 13.35
C ASN A 115 0.96 -7.07 11.98
N LEU A 116 1.76 -6.36 11.18
CA LEU A 116 2.10 -6.79 9.83
C LEU A 116 3.11 -7.92 9.85
N GLY A 117 2.94 -8.89 8.95
CA GLY A 117 3.95 -9.89 8.68
C GLY A 117 5.17 -9.29 7.99
N ARG A 118 6.27 -10.04 7.98
CA ARG A 118 7.51 -9.68 7.28
C ARG A 118 7.80 -10.67 6.16
N VAL A 119 8.44 -10.19 5.15
CA VAL A 119 8.93 -11.03 4.04
C VAL A 119 10.42 -10.89 3.82
#